data_2f6ae48929de1fe1f47acf5752d44a42
#
_entry.id   2f6ae48929de1fe1f47acf5752d44a42
#
_cell.length_a   1.000
_cell.length_b   1.000
_cell.length_c   1.000
_cell.angle_alpha   90.00
_cell.angle_beta   90.00
_cell.angle_gamma   90.00
#
_symmetry.space_group_name_H-M   'P 1'
#
loop_
_entity.id
_entity.type
_entity.pdbx_description
1 polymer ?
#
loop_
_entity_poly.entity_id
_entity_poly.type
_entity_poly.pdbx_seq_one_letter_code
_entity_poly.pdbx_strand_id
1 'polypeptide(L)'
;MGIDKAVFYDASRVALLPMGLCFPGTGAGGDLPPRPECAPAWRDKLLALLPRLQLTLVIGSYAQAWHLQQGKAVSVTDAVAAWREHWPRRLPMPHPSPRNQRWLSRNPWFEQEVLPALRIKVQQLI
;
A
#
# COMPACT_ATOMS: atom_id res chain seq x y z
N MET A 1 8.97 -8.10 1.48
CA MET A 1 8.20 -9.06 0.69
C MET A 1 8.93 -10.39 0.45
N GLY A 2 10.20 -10.47 0.68
CA GLY A 2 10.97 -11.69 0.46
C GLY A 2 11.22 -12.01 -1.02
N ILE A 3 11.27 -11.00 -1.87
CA ILE A 3 11.59 -11.14 -3.29
C ILE A 3 12.84 -10.37 -3.63
N ASP A 4 13.57 -10.80 -4.68
CA ASP A 4 14.76 -10.09 -5.11
C ASP A 4 14.42 -8.91 -6.03
N LYS A 5 15.44 -8.10 -6.35
CA LYS A 5 15.29 -6.93 -7.20
C LYS A 5 14.73 -7.25 -8.58
N ALA A 6 15.16 -8.36 -9.17
CA ALA A 6 14.73 -8.73 -10.51
C ALA A 6 13.22 -8.97 -10.57
N VAL A 7 12.66 -9.63 -9.56
CA VAL A 7 11.22 -9.84 -9.46
C VAL A 7 10.49 -8.54 -9.16
N PHE A 8 11.01 -7.74 -8.23
CA PHE A 8 10.36 -6.48 -7.84
C PHE A 8 10.22 -5.50 -9.02
N TYR A 9 11.21 -5.43 -9.88
CA TYR A 9 11.18 -4.55 -11.05
C TYR A 9 10.66 -5.20 -12.33
N ASP A 10 10.15 -6.43 -12.24
CA ASP A 10 9.53 -7.11 -13.37
C ASP A 10 8.09 -6.60 -13.55
N ALA A 11 7.87 -5.81 -14.60
CA ALA A 11 6.56 -5.20 -14.88
C ALA A 11 5.44 -6.22 -15.14
N SER A 12 5.79 -7.46 -15.48
CA SER A 12 4.79 -8.52 -15.65
C SER A 12 4.32 -9.10 -14.32
N ARG A 13 5.02 -8.82 -13.22
CA ARG A 13 4.73 -9.37 -11.89
C ARG A 13 4.33 -8.33 -10.86
N VAL A 14 4.94 -7.13 -10.92
CA VAL A 14 4.74 -6.07 -9.93
C VAL A 14 4.41 -4.77 -10.64
N ALA A 15 3.34 -4.10 -10.20
CA ALA A 15 2.98 -2.76 -10.64
C ALA A 15 3.08 -1.79 -9.47
N LEU A 16 3.71 -0.64 -9.70
CA LEU A 16 3.82 0.45 -8.74
C LEU A 16 2.90 1.57 -9.20
N LEU A 17 1.84 1.83 -8.43
CA LEU A 17 0.84 2.83 -8.78
C LEU A 17 0.73 3.88 -7.66
N PRO A 18 1.34 5.06 -7.84
CA PRO A 18 1.16 6.14 -6.88
C PRO A 18 -0.29 6.67 -6.89
N MET A 19 -0.74 7.22 -5.77
CA MET A 19 -2.09 7.80 -5.69
C MET A 19 -2.21 9.06 -6.55
N GLY A 20 -1.13 9.83 -6.69
CA GLY A 20 -1.06 10.96 -7.61
C GLY A 20 -0.07 10.68 -8.72
N LEU A 21 -0.44 10.96 -9.98
CA LEU A 21 0.43 10.73 -11.13
C LEU A 21 1.41 11.88 -11.36
N CYS A 22 1.13 13.06 -10.78
CA CYS A 22 2.00 14.22 -10.86
C CYS A 22 2.59 14.52 -9.50
N PHE A 23 3.86 14.95 -9.48
CA PHE A 23 4.48 15.40 -8.24
C PHE A 23 3.76 16.65 -7.73
N PRO A 24 3.16 16.61 -6.53
CA PRO A 24 2.32 17.72 -6.03
C PRO A 24 3.12 18.90 -5.48
N GLY A 25 4.44 18.76 -5.35
CA GLY A 25 5.30 19.76 -4.75
C GLY A 25 5.73 19.39 -3.34
N THR A 26 6.61 20.22 -2.76
CA THR A 26 7.19 20.01 -1.44
C THR A 26 6.70 21.09 -0.49
N GLY A 27 6.22 20.71 0.68
CA GLY A 27 5.83 21.61 1.76
C GLY A 27 6.79 21.54 2.94
N ALA A 28 6.45 22.22 4.02
CA ALA A 28 7.28 22.31 5.22
C ALA A 28 7.54 20.97 5.90
N GLY A 29 6.61 20.00 5.79
CA GLY A 29 6.73 18.68 6.40
C GLY A 29 7.12 17.56 5.43
N GLY A 30 7.59 17.89 4.21
CA GLY A 30 7.91 16.93 3.17
C GLY A 30 7.03 17.13 1.94
N ASP A 31 6.83 16.08 1.17
CA ASP A 31 5.99 16.15 -0.03
C ASP A 31 4.54 16.48 0.33
N LEU A 32 3.92 17.31 -0.50
CA LEU A 32 2.51 17.62 -0.36
C LEU A 32 1.65 16.38 -0.62
N PRO A 33 0.42 16.33 -0.08
CA PRO A 33 -0.47 15.20 -0.34
C PRO A 33 -0.82 15.10 -1.83
N PRO A 34 -1.22 13.91 -2.32
CA PRO A 34 -1.67 13.76 -3.71
C PRO A 34 -2.84 14.70 -3.99
N ARG A 35 -2.90 15.20 -5.22
CA ARG A 35 -4.00 16.07 -5.63
C ARG A 35 -5.31 15.28 -5.58
N PRO A 36 -6.38 15.84 -4.99
CA PRO A 36 -7.65 15.10 -4.81
C PRO A 36 -8.27 14.61 -6.11
N GLU A 37 -8.05 15.31 -7.21
CA GLU A 37 -8.63 14.97 -8.51
C GLU A 37 -7.93 13.80 -9.22
N CYS A 38 -6.71 13.43 -8.82
CA CYS A 38 -5.95 12.40 -9.53
C CYS A 38 -6.55 11.01 -9.39
N ALA A 39 -6.91 10.59 -8.18
CA ALA A 39 -7.45 9.26 -7.96
C ALA A 39 -8.78 9.04 -8.69
N PRO A 40 -9.79 9.92 -8.57
CA PRO A 40 -11.04 9.75 -9.32
C PRO A 40 -10.85 9.77 -10.83
N ALA A 41 -9.90 10.56 -11.33
CA ALA A 41 -9.68 10.68 -12.77
C ALA A 41 -9.02 9.46 -13.40
N TRP A 42 -8.07 8.82 -12.69
CA TRP A 42 -7.16 7.85 -13.31
C TRP A 42 -7.13 6.48 -12.65
N ARG A 43 -7.45 6.39 -11.36
CA ARG A 43 -7.20 5.17 -10.58
C ARG A 43 -7.93 3.95 -11.14
N ASP A 44 -9.23 4.06 -11.36
CA ASP A 44 -10.01 2.93 -11.89
C ASP A 44 -9.61 2.57 -13.30
N LYS A 45 -9.26 3.56 -14.11
CA LYS A 45 -8.79 3.33 -15.49
C LYS A 45 -7.48 2.54 -15.50
N LEU A 46 -6.55 2.90 -14.62
CA LEU A 46 -5.27 2.20 -14.52
C LEU A 46 -5.46 0.78 -14.00
N LEU A 47 -6.29 0.59 -12.99
CA LEU A 47 -6.55 -0.74 -12.44
C LEU A 47 -7.25 -1.64 -13.44
N ALA A 48 -8.09 -1.10 -14.33
CA ALA A 48 -8.73 -1.87 -15.38
C ALA A 48 -7.73 -2.43 -16.39
N LEU A 49 -6.54 -1.84 -16.51
CA LEU A 49 -5.46 -2.36 -17.35
C LEU A 49 -4.67 -3.49 -16.69
N LEU A 50 -4.98 -3.83 -15.45
CA LEU A 50 -4.28 -4.84 -14.65
C LEU A 50 -5.25 -5.94 -14.19
N PRO A 51 -5.89 -6.68 -15.12
CA PRO A 51 -6.96 -7.64 -14.76
C PRO A 51 -6.45 -8.87 -14.00
N ARG A 52 -5.14 -9.10 -13.97
CA ARG A 52 -4.53 -10.26 -13.30
C ARG A 52 -4.04 -9.96 -11.89
N LEU A 53 -4.36 -8.80 -11.34
CA LEU A 53 -3.98 -8.47 -9.97
C LEU A 53 -4.63 -9.47 -8.99
N GLN A 54 -3.79 -10.06 -8.14
CA GLN A 54 -4.22 -11.00 -7.12
C GLN A 54 -4.01 -10.45 -5.71
N LEU A 55 -3.01 -9.59 -5.54
CA LEU A 55 -2.70 -8.95 -4.27
C LEU A 55 -2.36 -7.49 -4.49
N THR A 56 -3.02 -6.61 -3.74
CA THR A 56 -2.74 -5.18 -3.74
C THR A 56 -2.25 -4.76 -2.37
N LEU A 57 -1.02 -4.23 -2.30
CA LEU A 57 -0.51 -3.61 -1.08
C LEU A 57 -0.98 -2.17 -1.05
N VAL A 58 -1.75 -1.83 -0.02
CA VAL A 58 -2.36 -0.51 0.13
C VAL A 58 -1.58 0.27 1.18
N ILE A 59 -0.65 1.10 0.71
CA ILE A 59 0.37 1.71 1.54
C ILE A 59 0.03 3.17 1.85
N GLY A 60 -0.11 3.47 3.13
CA GLY A 60 -0.36 4.82 3.62
C GLY A 60 -1.82 5.23 3.63
N SER A 61 -2.11 6.37 4.25
CA SER A 61 -3.48 6.81 4.53
C SER A 61 -4.30 7.14 3.28
N TYR A 62 -3.68 7.76 2.29
CA TYR A 62 -4.40 8.16 1.08
C TYR A 62 -4.84 6.95 0.25
N ALA A 63 -3.93 5.98 0.08
CA ALA A 63 -4.26 4.75 -0.62
C ALA A 63 -5.31 3.94 0.14
N GLN A 64 -5.22 3.88 1.45
CA GLN A 64 -6.17 3.16 2.29
C GLN A 64 -7.56 3.79 2.22
N ALA A 65 -7.65 5.11 2.25
CA ALA A 65 -8.94 5.79 2.10
C ALA A 65 -9.62 5.47 0.78
N TRP A 66 -8.87 5.39 -0.30
CA TRP A 66 -9.41 5.06 -1.61
C TRP A 66 -9.76 3.59 -1.77
N HIS A 67 -8.78 2.71 -1.54
CA HIS A 67 -8.93 1.28 -1.86
C HIS A 67 -9.79 0.50 -0.88
N LEU A 68 -9.79 0.89 0.39
CA LEU A 68 -10.54 0.19 1.43
C LEU A 68 -11.91 0.82 1.67
N GLN A 69 -12.21 1.92 0.97
CA GLN A 69 -13.45 2.67 1.11
C GLN A 69 -13.73 3.07 2.55
N GLN A 70 -12.67 3.33 3.30
CA GLN A 70 -12.74 3.80 4.67
C GLN A 70 -12.80 5.33 4.69
N GLY A 71 -13.49 5.88 5.68
CA GLY A 71 -13.48 7.33 5.89
C GLY A 71 -12.09 7.83 6.27
N LYS A 72 -11.86 9.14 6.10
CA LYS A 72 -10.58 9.77 6.48
C LYS A 72 -10.26 9.67 7.97
N ALA A 73 -11.25 9.34 8.79
CA ALA A 73 -11.10 9.20 10.23
C ALA A 73 -10.37 7.92 10.65
N VAL A 74 -10.22 6.95 9.75
CA VAL A 74 -9.51 5.71 10.06
C VAL A 74 -8.01 5.92 9.97
N SER A 75 -7.30 5.69 11.07
CA SER A 75 -5.85 5.81 11.09
C SER A 75 -5.18 4.66 10.34
N VAL A 76 -3.93 4.87 9.91
CA VAL A 76 -3.13 3.80 9.30
C VAL A 76 -2.99 2.62 10.26
N THR A 77 -2.76 2.88 11.55
CA THR A 77 -2.63 1.82 12.55
C THR A 77 -3.90 0.98 12.65
N ASP A 78 -5.07 1.61 12.69
CA ASP A 78 -6.34 0.89 12.78
C ASP A 78 -6.62 0.09 11.51
N ALA A 79 -6.34 0.66 10.34
CA ALA A 79 -6.50 -0.04 9.07
C ALA A 79 -5.59 -1.28 8.99
N VAL A 80 -4.33 -1.14 9.38
CA VAL A 80 -3.37 -2.26 9.37
C VAL A 80 -3.75 -3.31 10.42
N ALA A 81 -4.23 -2.91 11.59
CA ALA A 81 -4.70 -3.84 12.62
C ALA A 81 -5.87 -4.69 12.14
N ALA A 82 -6.73 -4.13 11.29
CA ALA A 82 -7.88 -4.83 10.71
C ALA A 82 -7.54 -5.53 9.38
N TRP A 83 -6.28 -5.83 9.11
CA TRP A 83 -5.82 -6.34 7.83
C TRP A 83 -6.52 -7.62 7.37
N ARG A 84 -6.93 -8.48 8.30
CA ARG A 84 -7.60 -9.73 7.97
C ARG A 84 -8.95 -9.54 7.28
N GLU A 85 -9.59 -8.40 7.47
CA GLU A 85 -10.86 -8.07 6.81
C GLU A 85 -10.71 -7.91 5.29
N HIS A 86 -9.51 -7.56 4.83
CA HIS A 86 -9.21 -7.33 3.42
C HIS A 86 -8.35 -8.43 2.80
N TRP A 87 -7.73 -9.25 3.64
CA TRP A 87 -6.86 -10.34 3.22
C TRP A 87 -7.66 -11.48 2.58
N PRO A 88 -7.15 -12.17 1.57
CA PRO A 88 -5.81 -12.06 0.97
C PRO A 88 -5.72 -11.11 -0.24
N ARG A 89 -6.76 -10.44 -0.59
CA ARG A 89 -6.82 -9.66 -1.83
C ARG A 89 -6.14 -8.30 -1.69
N ARG A 90 -6.31 -7.65 -0.55
CA ARG A 90 -5.71 -6.36 -0.22
C ARG A 90 -5.03 -6.44 1.13
N LEU A 91 -3.91 -5.77 1.26
CA LEU A 91 -3.18 -5.70 2.53
C LEU A 91 -2.85 -4.25 2.82
N PRO A 92 -3.50 -3.64 3.82
CA PRO A 92 -3.11 -2.31 4.28
C PRO A 92 -1.77 -2.37 4.99
N MET A 93 -0.89 -1.42 4.70
CA MET A 93 0.46 -1.34 5.26
C MET A 93 0.82 0.10 5.62
N PRO A 94 1.70 0.29 6.61
CA PRO A 94 2.31 1.60 6.84
C PRO A 94 3.29 1.91 5.70
N HIS A 95 3.58 3.20 5.52
CA HIS A 95 4.56 3.61 4.53
C HIS A 95 5.95 3.08 4.90
N PRO A 96 6.71 2.43 3.99
CA PRO A 96 8.03 1.87 4.29
C PRO A 96 9.10 2.97 4.31
N SER A 97 9.11 3.77 5.36
CA SER A 97 10.01 4.89 5.54
C SER A 97 10.82 4.71 6.81
N PRO A 98 12.08 5.18 6.86
CA PRO A 98 12.84 5.21 8.11
C PRO A 98 12.13 5.95 9.23
N ARG A 99 11.22 6.86 8.91
CA ARG A 99 10.40 7.57 9.90
C ARG A 99 9.43 6.65 10.65
N ASN A 100 9.17 5.46 10.12
CA ASN A 100 8.23 4.50 10.72
C ASN A 100 8.88 3.56 11.73
N GLN A 101 10.15 3.76 12.10
CA GLN A 101 10.80 2.92 13.10
C GLN A 101 10.05 2.93 14.44
N ARG A 102 9.56 4.10 14.87
CA ARG A 102 8.76 4.20 16.09
C ARG A 102 7.45 3.43 15.97
N TRP A 103 6.81 3.50 14.81
CA TRP A 103 5.57 2.78 14.57
C TRP A 103 5.80 1.27 14.66
N LEU A 104 6.85 0.77 14.05
CA LEU A 104 7.22 -0.65 14.11
C LEU A 104 7.51 -1.09 15.55
N SER A 105 8.21 -0.28 16.32
CA SER A 105 8.50 -0.57 17.72
C SER A 105 7.25 -0.64 18.59
N ARG A 106 6.26 0.19 18.28
CA ARG A 106 4.98 0.23 19.03
C ARG A 106 4.00 -0.84 18.58
N ASN A 107 4.21 -1.41 17.40
CA ASN A 107 3.31 -2.40 16.81
C ASN A 107 4.09 -3.64 16.37
N PRO A 108 4.71 -4.38 17.32
CA PRO A 108 5.52 -5.55 16.96
C PRO A 108 4.72 -6.67 16.30
N TRP A 109 3.42 -6.71 16.50
CA TRP A 109 2.53 -7.67 15.84
C TRP A 109 2.60 -7.57 14.31
N PHE A 110 2.93 -6.41 13.76
CA PHE A 110 3.04 -6.24 12.32
C PHE A 110 4.15 -7.12 11.74
N GLU A 111 5.34 -7.11 12.35
CA GLU A 111 6.45 -7.95 11.91
C GLU A 111 6.23 -9.44 12.26
N GLN A 112 5.50 -9.73 13.32
CA GLN A 112 5.28 -11.09 13.78
C GLN A 112 4.16 -11.81 13.07
N GLU A 113 3.14 -11.11 12.60
CA GLU A 113 1.94 -11.70 12.02
C GLU A 113 1.72 -11.31 10.56
N VAL A 114 1.83 -10.02 10.26
CA VAL A 114 1.47 -9.49 8.93
C VAL A 114 2.55 -9.81 7.91
N LEU A 115 3.81 -9.51 8.20
CA LEU A 115 4.91 -9.74 7.27
C LEU A 115 5.12 -11.21 6.92
N PRO A 116 5.05 -12.17 7.87
CA PRO A 116 5.13 -13.58 7.51
C PRO A 116 4.00 -14.04 6.58
N ALA A 117 2.77 -13.59 6.83
CA ALA A 117 1.63 -13.91 5.96
C ALA A 117 1.83 -13.34 4.56
N LEU A 118 2.32 -12.09 4.46
CA LEU A 118 2.63 -11.46 3.20
C LEU A 118 3.69 -12.24 2.41
N ARG A 119 4.79 -12.62 3.07
CA ARG A 119 5.87 -13.36 2.41
C ARG A 119 5.39 -14.68 1.82
N ILE A 120 4.60 -15.42 2.58
CA ILE A 120 4.04 -16.69 2.10
C ILE A 120 3.16 -16.45 0.88
N LYS A 121 2.29 -15.45 0.92
CA LYS A 121 1.38 -15.15 -0.20
C LYS A 121 2.15 -14.71 -1.44
N VAL A 122 3.15 -13.85 -1.29
CA VAL A 122 3.97 -13.40 -2.42
C VAL A 122 4.70 -14.57 -3.07
N GLN A 123 5.26 -15.48 -2.27
CA GLN A 123 5.93 -16.66 -2.82
C GLN A 123 4.97 -17.57 -3.60
N GLN A 124 3.71 -17.61 -3.25
CA GLN A 124 2.70 -18.36 -3.99
C GLN A 124 2.35 -17.70 -5.33
N LEU A 125 2.49 -16.38 -5.44
CA LEU A 125 2.09 -15.62 -6.62
C LEU A 125 3.19 -15.48 -7.66
N ILE A 126 4.45 -15.65 -7.28
CA ILE A 126 5.59 -15.53 -8.19
C ILE A 126 6.10 -16.94 -8.62
#